data_5fef79f77060528445b659f3e1a06bf8
#
_entry.id   5fef79f77060528445b659f3e1a06bf8
#
_cell.length_a   1.000
_cell.length_b   1.000
_cell.length_c   1.000
_cell.angle_alpha   90.00
_cell.angle_beta   90.00
_cell.angle_gamma   90.00
#
_symmetry.space_group_name_H-M   'P 1'
#
loop_
_entity.id
_entity.type
_entity.pdbx_description
1 polymer ?
#
loop_
_entity_poly.entity_id
_entity_poly.type
_entity_poly.pdbx_seq_one_letter_code
_entity_poly.pdbx_strand_id
1 'polypeptide(L)'
;MSSFKTRSTARKSVLAIVYTYIPMFLLAFLGLKVAVITWLYLEGMLLLVFAFCLFLVSKTHWEIELQSNNISLVNTGNRQSYYIENLIQADFIIKQTQKQKNNNSCDLQIRNTPFRMYDVKHCDKLLIYIQEHIPE
;
A
#
# COMPACT_ATOMS: atom_id res chain seq x y z
N MET A 1 -18.59 -21.80 -4.44
CA MET A 1 -18.19 -20.91 -3.34
C MET A 1 -17.78 -19.56 -3.90
N SER A 2 -18.37 -18.51 -3.39
CA SER A 2 -17.98 -17.16 -3.79
C SER A 2 -16.67 -16.76 -3.11
N SER A 3 -15.72 -16.29 -3.87
CA SER A 3 -14.48 -15.71 -3.37
C SER A 3 -14.38 -14.27 -3.84
N PHE A 4 -13.85 -13.42 -3.00
CA PHE A 4 -13.61 -12.02 -3.33
C PHE A 4 -12.10 -11.76 -3.35
N LYS A 5 -11.61 -11.23 -4.46
CA LYS A 5 -10.20 -10.90 -4.63
C LYS A 5 -10.04 -9.39 -4.84
N THR A 6 -9.12 -8.81 -4.12
CA THR A 6 -8.74 -7.41 -4.30
C THR A 6 -7.28 -7.21 -3.95
N ARG A 7 -6.78 -6.01 -4.13
CA ARG A 7 -5.40 -5.68 -3.77
C ARG A 7 -5.30 -4.24 -3.26
N SER A 8 -4.36 -4.02 -2.37
CA SER A 8 -3.99 -2.68 -1.95
C SER A 8 -2.94 -2.10 -2.89
N THR A 9 -2.95 -0.78 -3.06
CA THR A 9 -1.97 -0.09 -3.88
C THR A 9 -1.36 1.07 -3.12
N ALA A 10 -0.05 1.16 -3.12
CA ALA A 10 0.67 2.28 -2.51
C ALA A 10 1.11 3.32 -3.56
N ARG A 11 0.34 3.46 -4.63
CA ARG A 11 0.66 4.29 -5.80
C ARG A 11 0.99 5.74 -5.45
N LYS A 12 0.29 6.30 -4.46
CA LYS A 12 0.50 7.70 -4.05
C LYS A 12 1.88 7.93 -3.44
N SER A 13 2.36 7.00 -2.62
CA SER A 13 3.69 7.11 -2.01
C SER A 13 4.80 7.06 -3.05
N VAL A 14 4.67 6.19 -4.04
CA VAL A 14 5.62 6.10 -5.17
C VAL A 14 5.64 7.39 -5.96
N LEU A 15 4.47 7.93 -6.29
CA LEU A 15 4.38 9.20 -7.03
C LEU A 15 5.00 10.36 -6.26
N ALA A 16 4.77 10.45 -4.95
CA ALA A 16 5.37 11.49 -4.11
C ALA A 16 6.90 11.43 -4.13
N ILE A 17 7.47 10.23 -4.09
CA ILE A 17 8.92 10.03 -4.15
C ILE A 17 9.47 10.46 -5.52
N VAL A 18 8.82 10.07 -6.60
CA VAL A 18 9.21 10.44 -7.97
C VAL A 18 9.15 11.96 -8.15
N TYR A 19 8.09 12.60 -7.68
CA TYR A 19 7.96 14.07 -7.75
C TYR A 19 9.01 14.80 -6.93
N THR A 20 9.48 14.23 -5.83
CA THR A 20 10.58 14.81 -5.05
C THR A 20 11.91 14.67 -5.77
N TYR A 21 12.11 13.58 -6.51
CA TYR A 21 13.35 13.29 -7.23
C TYR A 21 13.54 14.19 -8.47
N ILE A 22 12.46 14.51 -9.19
CA ILE A 22 12.51 15.31 -10.43
C ILE A 22 13.10 16.71 -10.22
N PRO A 23 12.68 17.51 -9.22
CA PRO A 23 13.28 18.84 -9.00
C PRO A 23 14.77 18.79 -8.68
N MET A 24 15.21 17.77 -7.95
CA MET A 24 16.63 17.60 -7.63
C MET A 24 17.46 17.27 -8.88
N PHE A 25 16.90 16.47 -9.77
CA PHE A 25 17.54 16.15 -11.04
C PHE A 25 17.66 17.38 -11.95
N LEU A 26 16.61 18.22 -11.98
CA LEU A 26 16.60 19.48 -12.73
C LEU A 26 17.61 20.50 -12.19
N LEU A 27 17.71 20.63 -10.87
CA LEU A 27 18.71 21.48 -10.22
C LEU A 27 20.13 21.07 -10.57
N ALA A 28 20.36 19.78 -10.70
CA ALA A 28 21.63 19.22 -11.18
C ALA A 28 21.94 19.62 -12.60
N PHE A 29 20.96 19.51 -13.47
CA PHE A 29 21.09 19.77 -14.91
C PHE A 29 21.31 21.26 -15.18
N LEU A 30 20.74 22.16 -14.35
CA LEU A 30 20.84 23.61 -14.51
C LEU A 30 22.19 24.22 -14.10
N GLY A 31 23.17 23.36 -13.80
CA GLY A 31 24.55 23.80 -13.67
C GLY A 31 24.87 24.51 -12.36
N LEU A 32 24.25 24.13 -11.26
CA LEU A 32 24.80 24.46 -9.96
C LEU A 32 26.21 23.86 -9.91
N LYS A 33 27.22 24.73 -9.95
CA LYS A 33 28.64 24.35 -9.87
C LYS A 33 28.94 23.86 -8.46
N VAL A 34 28.40 22.71 -8.10
CA VAL A 34 28.72 22.03 -6.85
C VAL A 34 29.92 21.13 -7.13
N ALA A 35 30.85 21.02 -6.18
CA ALA A 35 31.95 20.07 -6.29
C ALA A 35 31.43 18.68 -6.60
N VAL A 36 32.07 17.97 -7.51
CA VAL A 36 31.65 16.63 -7.97
C VAL A 36 31.45 15.67 -6.79
N ILE A 37 32.30 15.79 -5.77
CA ILE A 37 32.22 14.94 -4.56
C ILE A 37 30.92 15.21 -3.78
N THR A 38 30.54 16.47 -3.59
CA THR A 38 29.29 16.85 -2.90
C THR A 38 28.09 16.38 -3.70
N TRP A 39 28.17 16.49 -5.01
CA TRP A 39 27.14 16.00 -5.93
C TRP A 39 26.94 14.49 -5.80
N LEU A 40 28.01 13.71 -5.83
CA LEU A 40 27.95 12.24 -5.66
C LEU A 40 27.37 11.87 -4.29
N TYR A 41 27.70 12.64 -3.25
CA TYR A 41 27.18 12.41 -1.90
C TYR A 41 25.66 12.60 -1.83
N LEU A 42 25.16 13.70 -2.40
CA LEU A 42 23.74 14.01 -2.45
C LEU A 42 22.97 12.96 -3.25
N GLU A 43 23.48 12.56 -4.40
CA GLU A 43 22.87 11.55 -5.24
C GLU A 43 22.84 10.18 -4.56
N GLY A 44 23.92 9.81 -3.89
CA GLY A 44 23.99 8.58 -3.11
C GLY A 44 22.96 8.54 -1.97
N MET A 45 22.82 9.65 -1.23
CA MET A 45 21.82 9.74 -0.17
C MET A 45 20.40 9.68 -0.71
N LEU A 46 20.12 10.32 -1.83
CA LEU A 46 18.83 10.28 -2.48
C LEU A 46 18.48 8.88 -2.95
N LEU A 47 19.44 8.15 -3.52
CA LEU A 47 19.24 6.75 -3.93
C LEU A 47 18.93 5.86 -2.73
N LEU A 48 19.61 6.06 -1.60
CA LEU A 48 19.34 5.30 -0.37
C LEU A 48 17.94 5.58 0.16
N VAL A 49 17.52 6.85 0.20
CA VAL A 49 16.17 7.23 0.63
C VAL A 49 15.13 6.62 -0.31
N PHE A 50 15.36 6.69 -1.60
CA PHE A 50 14.47 6.10 -2.62
C PHE A 50 14.34 4.59 -2.44
N ALA A 51 15.45 3.89 -2.27
CA ALA A 51 15.45 2.44 -2.04
C ALA A 51 14.71 2.08 -0.74
N PHE A 52 14.91 2.85 0.33
CA PHE A 52 14.20 2.66 1.59
C PHE A 52 12.70 2.87 1.44
N CYS A 53 12.29 3.91 0.72
CA CYS A 53 10.89 4.17 0.44
C CYS A 53 10.25 3.08 -0.42
N LEU A 54 10.96 2.57 -1.44
CA LEU A 54 10.49 1.43 -2.22
C LEU A 54 10.32 0.18 -1.36
N PHE A 55 11.23 -0.04 -0.43
CA PHE A 55 11.14 -1.15 0.51
C PHE A 55 9.92 -1.03 1.41
N LEU A 56 9.65 0.16 1.96
CA LEU A 56 8.45 0.41 2.76
C LEU A 56 7.17 0.22 1.94
N VAL A 57 7.15 0.71 0.71
CA VAL A 57 6.01 0.56 -0.20
C VAL A 57 5.77 -0.91 -0.53
N SER A 58 6.83 -1.69 -0.76
CA SER A 58 6.69 -3.11 -1.06
C SER A 58 6.05 -3.89 0.09
N LYS A 59 6.25 -3.45 1.34
CA LYS A 59 5.61 -4.07 2.51
C LYS A 59 4.12 -3.79 2.61
N THR A 60 3.62 -2.75 1.96
CA THR A 60 2.20 -2.37 2.01
C THR A 60 1.40 -2.85 0.81
N HIS A 61 2.04 -3.51 -0.14
CA HIS A 61 1.40 -4.07 -1.32
C HIS A 61 0.87 -5.49 -1.03
N TRP A 62 -0.43 -5.61 -0.85
CA TRP A 62 -1.07 -6.87 -0.49
C TRP A 62 -2.10 -7.29 -1.54
N GLU A 63 -2.09 -8.56 -1.89
CA GLU A 63 -3.21 -9.21 -2.56
C GLU A 63 -4.09 -9.89 -1.49
N ILE A 64 -5.39 -9.62 -1.55
CA ILE A 64 -6.35 -10.03 -0.55
C ILE A 64 -7.36 -10.95 -1.22
N GLU A 65 -7.52 -12.15 -0.68
CA GLU A 65 -8.53 -13.09 -1.11
C GLU A 65 -9.39 -13.48 0.10
N LEU A 66 -10.69 -13.23 -0.01
CA LEU A 66 -11.67 -13.59 1.00
C LEU A 66 -12.46 -14.82 0.54
N GLN A 67 -12.48 -15.84 1.37
CA GLN A 67 -13.30 -17.02 1.17
C GLN A 67 -14.15 -17.24 2.43
N SER A 68 -15.45 -16.91 2.34
CA SER A 68 -16.33 -16.94 3.49
C SER A 68 -15.77 -16.07 4.63
N ASN A 69 -15.47 -16.62 5.80
CA ASN A 69 -14.89 -15.89 6.93
C ASN A 69 -13.37 -16.05 7.06
N ASN A 70 -12.72 -16.55 6.02
CA ASN A 70 -11.26 -16.71 5.99
C ASN A 70 -10.64 -15.72 5.03
N ILE A 71 -9.47 -15.21 5.39
CA ILE A 71 -8.73 -14.27 4.56
C ILE A 71 -7.33 -14.82 4.25
N SER A 72 -6.95 -14.74 3.00
CA SER A 72 -5.59 -15.04 2.54
C SER A 72 -4.95 -13.73 2.08
N LEU A 73 -3.78 -13.43 2.64
CA LEU A 73 -3.02 -12.22 2.35
C LEU A 73 -1.67 -12.61 1.75
N VAL A 74 -1.37 -12.11 0.58
CA VAL A 74 -0.07 -12.31 -0.07
C VAL A 74 0.57 -10.95 -0.30
N ASN A 75 1.75 -10.76 0.26
CA ASN A 75 2.53 -9.55 -0.01
C ASN A 75 3.30 -9.73 -1.31
N THR A 76 3.00 -8.90 -2.31
CA THR A 76 3.62 -8.98 -3.63
C THR A 76 5.08 -8.55 -3.65
N GLY A 77 5.51 -7.76 -2.66
CA GLY A 77 6.89 -7.29 -2.57
C GLY A 77 7.87 -8.35 -2.08
N ASN A 78 7.53 -9.02 -0.96
CA ASN A 78 8.40 -10.01 -0.33
C ASN A 78 7.91 -11.45 -0.47
N ARG A 79 6.78 -11.67 -1.18
CA ARG A 79 6.14 -12.97 -1.43
C ARG A 79 5.76 -13.74 -0.16
N GLN A 80 5.61 -13.05 0.97
CA GLN A 80 5.09 -13.66 2.19
C GLN A 80 3.58 -13.82 2.09
N SER A 81 3.08 -14.95 2.55
CA SER A 81 1.65 -15.24 2.57
C SER A 81 1.19 -15.50 4.00
N TYR A 82 -0.01 -15.05 4.32
CA TYR A 82 -0.64 -15.24 5.61
C TYR A 82 -2.07 -15.73 5.40
N TYR A 83 -2.52 -16.60 6.27
CA TYR A 83 -3.88 -17.13 6.24
C TYR A 83 -4.50 -16.98 7.62
N ILE A 84 -5.65 -16.33 7.68
CA ILE A 84 -6.36 -16.07 8.94
C ILE A 84 -7.76 -16.67 8.81
N GLU A 85 -8.14 -17.47 9.79
CA GLU A 85 -9.42 -18.15 9.84
C GLU A 85 -10.34 -17.54 10.89
N ASN A 86 -11.64 -17.86 10.78
CA ASN A 86 -12.65 -17.52 11.78
C ASN A 86 -12.74 -16.01 12.06
N LEU A 87 -12.72 -15.21 11.01
CA LEU A 87 -12.91 -13.77 11.12
C LEU A 87 -14.38 -13.42 11.35
N ILE A 88 -14.62 -12.38 12.12
CA ILE A 88 -15.94 -11.78 12.30
C ILE A 88 -15.91 -10.35 11.73
N GLN A 89 -17.09 -9.77 11.51
CA GLN A 89 -17.16 -8.42 10.93
C GLN A 89 -16.42 -7.37 11.76
N ALA A 90 -16.44 -7.51 13.08
CA ALA A 90 -15.75 -6.59 13.99
C ALA A 90 -14.22 -6.62 13.85
N ASP A 91 -13.65 -7.68 13.28
CA ASP A 91 -12.20 -7.76 13.04
C ASP A 91 -11.75 -6.88 11.88
N PHE A 92 -12.65 -6.46 11.02
CA PHE A 92 -12.33 -5.59 9.88
C PHE A 92 -12.52 -4.13 10.29
N ILE A 93 -11.43 -3.39 10.35
CA ILE A 93 -11.43 -1.95 10.61
C ILE A 93 -11.21 -1.26 9.27
N ILE A 94 -12.24 -0.55 8.81
CA ILE A 94 -12.22 0.13 7.51
C ILE A 94 -12.29 1.63 7.73
N LYS A 95 -11.32 2.35 7.17
CA LYS A 95 -11.28 3.80 7.19
C LYS A 95 -11.31 4.33 5.75
N GLN A 96 -12.10 5.34 5.52
CA GLN A 96 -12.26 5.91 4.19
C GLN A 96 -12.32 7.43 4.27
N THR A 97 -11.40 8.09 3.58
CA THR A 97 -11.43 9.55 3.40
C THR A 97 -12.39 9.94 2.26
N GLN A 98 -12.73 11.21 2.15
CA GLN A 98 -13.59 11.69 1.07
C GLN A 98 -12.99 11.43 -0.31
N LYS A 99 -11.67 11.57 -0.45
CA LYS A 99 -10.96 11.28 -1.69
C LYS A 99 -11.01 9.80 -2.04
N GLN A 100 -10.89 8.92 -1.03
CA GLN A 100 -11.00 7.49 -1.23
C GLN A 100 -12.42 7.06 -1.63
N LYS A 101 -13.45 7.71 -1.08
CA LYS A 101 -14.83 7.48 -1.51
C LYS A 101 -15.01 7.75 -3.00
N ASN A 102 -14.43 8.85 -3.51
CA ASN A 102 -14.52 9.20 -4.92
C ASN A 102 -13.80 8.19 -5.81
N ASN A 103 -12.74 7.55 -5.31
CA ASN A 103 -11.93 6.56 -6.03
C ASN A 103 -12.34 5.11 -5.75
N ASN A 104 -13.39 4.90 -4.95
CA ASN A 104 -13.85 3.57 -4.53
C ASN A 104 -12.72 2.74 -3.89
N SER A 105 -11.97 3.35 -3.01
CA SER A 105 -10.90 2.72 -2.25
C SER A 105 -11.04 3.02 -0.76
N CYS A 106 -10.39 2.22 0.07
CA CYS A 106 -10.38 2.40 1.52
C CYS A 106 -9.15 1.77 2.14
N ASP A 107 -8.89 2.16 3.38
CA ASP A 107 -7.82 1.56 4.18
C ASP A 107 -8.43 0.43 5.02
N LEU A 108 -7.82 -0.73 4.97
CA LEU A 108 -8.27 -1.91 5.70
C LEU A 108 -7.22 -2.31 6.73
N GLN A 109 -7.68 -2.56 7.95
CA GLN A 109 -6.86 -3.13 9.01
C GLN A 109 -7.59 -4.31 9.63
N ILE A 110 -6.88 -5.39 9.90
CA ILE A 110 -7.41 -6.54 10.61
C ILE A 110 -7.05 -6.41 12.09
N ARG A 111 -8.06 -6.45 12.94
CA ARG A 111 -7.92 -6.30 14.39
C ARG A 111 -6.99 -7.36 14.97
N ASN A 112 -6.17 -6.97 15.93
CA ASN A 112 -5.20 -7.84 16.62
C ASN A 112 -4.12 -8.42 15.71
N THR A 113 -3.92 -7.82 14.55
CA THR A 113 -2.85 -8.19 13.62
C THR A 113 -2.06 -6.95 13.20
N PRO A 114 -0.80 -7.12 12.77
CA PRO A 114 -0.03 -5.99 12.24
C PRO A 114 -0.38 -5.63 10.79
N PHE A 115 -1.37 -6.30 10.19
CA PHE A 115 -1.70 -6.11 8.78
C PHE A 115 -2.49 -4.82 8.58
N ARG A 116 -1.90 -3.88 7.88
CA ARG A 116 -2.53 -2.63 7.44
C ARG A 116 -2.39 -2.53 5.93
N MET A 117 -3.51 -2.40 5.26
CA MET A 117 -3.57 -2.32 3.81
C MET A 117 -4.15 -0.97 3.42
N TYR A 118 -3.43 -0.25 2.58
CA TYR A 118 -3.81 1.10 2.16
C TYR A 118 -4.34 1.09 0.73
N ASP A 119 -5.34 1.93 0.46
CA ASP A 119 -5.96 2.10 -0.86
C ASP A 119 -6.41 0.77 -1.48
N VAL A 120 -7.15 -0.01 -0.70
CA VAL A 120 -7.75 -1.27 -1.16
C VAL A 120 -8.83 -0.95 -2.20
N LYS A 121 -8.72 -1.54 -3.38
CA LYS A 121 -9.64 -1.31 -4.50
C LYS A 121 -10.97 -2.04 -4.30
N HIS A 122 -12.01 -1.52 -4.94
CA HIS A 122 -13.36 -2.09 -4.89
C HIS A 122 -13.91 -2.17 -3.48
N CYS A 123 -13.78 -1.07 -2.73
CA CYS A 123 -14.21 -1.00 -1.33
C CYS A 123 -15.71 -1.24 -1.15
N ASP A 124 -16.54 -0.78 -2.09
CA ASP A 124 -17.99 -1.02 -2.08
C ASP A 124 -18.31 -2.51 -2.13
N LYS A 125 -17.68 -3.24 -3.04
CA LYS A 125 -17.87 -4.70 -3.17
C LYS A 125 -17.29 -5.44 -1.97
N LEU A 126 -16.19 -4.97 -1.41
CA LEU A 126 -15.59 -5.52 -0.21
C LEU A 126 -16.54 -5.42 1.00
N LEU A 127 -17.14 -4.24 1.19
CA LEU A 127 -18.10 -4.02 2.28
C LEU A 127 -19.33 -4.92 2.15
N ILE A 128 -19.87 -5.03 0.95
CA ILE A 128 -21.02 -5.91 0.66
C ILE A 128 -20.66 -7.36 0.96
N TYR A 129 -19.49 -7.81 0.52
CA TYR A 129 -19.04 -9.17 0.76
C TYR A 129 -18.89 -9.47 2.25
N ILE A 130 -18.31 -8.53 3.01
CA ILE A 130 -18.15 -8.68 4.47
C ILE A 130 -19.51 -8.80 5.15
N GLN A 131 -20.49 -7.99 4.76
CA GLN A 131 -21.84 -8.03 5.32
C GLN A 131 -22.58 -9.32 5.01
N GLU A 132 -22.39 -9.87 3.81
CA GLU A 132 -23.14 -11.04 3.33
C GLU A 132 -22.53 -12.39 3.76
N HIS A 133 -21.21 -12.48 3.83
CA HIS A 133 -20.51 -13.75 3.99
C HIS A 133 -19.78 -13.91 5.31
N ILE A 134 -19.52 -12.83 6.03
CA ILE A 134 -18.77 -12.88 7.28
C ILE A 134 -19.74 -12.72 8.46
N PRO A 135 -19.70 -13.62 9.47
CA PRO A 135 -20.59 -13.54 10.61
C PRO A 135 -20.32 -12.32 11.49
N GLU A 136 -21.33 -11.82 12.10
CA GLU A 136 -21.23 -10.73 13.06
C GLU A 136 -20.47 -11.12 14.33
#